data_2a7e4050bf28af1c2e0202a5e91a7480
#
_entry.id   2a7e4050bf28af1c2e0202a5e91a7480
#
_cell.length_a   1.000
_cell.length_b   1.000
_cell.length_c   1.000
_cell.angle_alpha   90.00
_cell.angle_beta   90.00
_cell.angle_gamma   90.00
#
_symmetry.space_group_name_H-M   'P 1'
#
loop_
_entity.id
_entity.type
_entity.pdbx_description
1 polymer ?
#
loop_
_entity_poly.entity_id
_entity_poly.type
_entity_poly.pdbx_seq_one_letter_code
_entity_poly.pdbx_strand_id
1 'polypeptide(L)'
;MDFGFQYVDTKTLEHLAFVAYIWSMAARTGTAHVATTRRVYKDQVYETHLLRRSYREDGKVKNETLGNLSHLPLPVIDLIRRSLQGETFVPLGQAFEITRSSPHGHVQAVSVAMHRLGMASVLGGKSCPERDRVLAMIASRIIEPCPKLATTRWWHASTLAQEFGVADADEDDLYAAMDWLLERQDAVQKKLSSRHLHEDGLVLYDLSSSYFEGVTCPLAKRGYSRDGKPGSLQVNYGLLTDPRGCPVAVSVHEGNTSDSLTFMPAVHKLREELGVQRVVMVGDRGMVSSKAITELREMPGMGWITALKSASIRALVEGGVLQMDLFDERNLLEISSPEYPGERLVACRNPALAKLRGHKREDLLAATERNLEKVKARVDAGKLSGADEIGLRVGKVINQYKVAKHFELSISDTALAWSRKADSIHAEAALDGIYIVRTSVGAEQMDSASCVRSYKSLAQVERAFRSMKTMDLKVRPIHHRLESRVRAHIFLCMLAYYVEWHMRQAWRELMFADTEQQAKATRDPVAPAQRSESAQHKAGTHVLPSGRPAHSWHTLMHELSTLVRNTCRTPGADSLAPTFQVTTQANPTQQKALDLVNAISL
;
A
#
# COMPACT_ATOMS: atom_id res chain seq x y z
N MET A 1 26.84 22.38 11.94
CA MET A 1 27.75 22.58 13.06
C MET A 1 28.09 21.21 13.61
N ASP A 2 29.32 20.78 13.34
CA ASP A 2 29.82 19.47 13.77
C ASP A 2 30.15 19.54 15.27
N PHE A 3 29.33 18.91 16.10
CA PHE A 3 29.66 18.68 17.51
C PHE A 3 30.36 17.32 17.63
N GLY A 4 31.69 17.32 17.51
CA GLY A 4 32.51 16.17 17.85
C GLY A 4 32.50 15.94 19.35
N PHE A 5 31.77 14.96 19.83
CA PHE A 5 31.82 14.51 21.21
C PHE A 5 33.11 13.70 21.46
N GLN A 6 34.00 14.20 22.30
CA GLN A 6 35.14 13.43 22.76
C GLN A 6 34.80 12.65 24.04
N TYR A 7 35.12 11.36 24.05
CA TYR A 7 34.98 10.45 25.19
C TYR A 7 35.88 10.92 26.34
N VAL A 8 35.33 11.09 27.53
CA VAL A 8 36.09 11.39 28.76
C VAL A 8 36.01 10.19 29.71
N ASP A 9 37.12 9.49 29.91
CA ASP A 9 37.26 8.32 30.78
C ASP A 9 37.21 8.72 32.29
N THR A 10 36.79 7.79 33.17
CA THR A 10 36.72 7.96 34.65
C THR A 10 38.00 8.45 35.28
N LYS A 11 39.19 8.04 34.78
CA LYS A 11 40.50 8.57 35.22
C LYS A 11 40.65 10.05 34.93
N THR A 12 40.04 10.56 33.88
CA THR A 12 40.04 11.97 33.52
C THR A 12 39.17 12.79 34.48
N LEU A 13 38.12 12.20 35.05
CA LEU A 13 37.25 12.83 36.05
C LEU A 13 37.94 12.97 37.42
N GLU A 14 38.81 12.03 37.82
CA GLU A 14 39.64 12.18 39.05
C GLU A 14 40.61 13.34 38.91
N HIS A 15 41.14 13.60 37.72
CA HIS A 15 41.99 14.77 37.44
C HIS A 15 41.20 16.08 37.44
N LEU A 16 39.95 16.07 37.04
CA LEU A 16 39.05 17.24 37.12
C LEU A 16 38.65 17.55 38.58
N ALA A 17 38.47 16.52 39.43
CA ALA A 17 38.28 16.70 40.88
C ALA A 17 39.51 17.35 41.56
N PHE A 18 40.71 17.05 41.07
CA PHE A 18 41.95 17.72 41.52
C PHE A 18 41.96 19.22 41.14
N VAL A 19 41.44 19.58 39.97
CA VAL A 19 41.28 20.99 39.57
C VAL A 19 40.25 21.71 40.47
N ALA A 20 39.14 21.06 40.85
CA ALA A 20 38.16 21.60 41.80
C ALA A 20 38.76 21.78 43.21
N TYR A 21 39.64 20.87 43.64
CA TYR A 21 40.38 21.01 44.91
C TYR A 21 41.32 22.22 44.90
N ILE A 22 42.02 22.51 43.80
CA ILE A 22 42.85 23.71 43.63
C ILE A 22 42.01 25.00 43.71
N TRP A 23 40.75 24.96 43.26
CA TRP A 23 39.84 26.10 43.38
C TRP A 23 39.46 26.40 44.83
N SER A 24 39.46 25.42 45.73
CA SER A 24 39.10 25.60 47.14
C SER A 24 40.22 26.21 47.97
N MET A 25 41.46 26.25 47.47
CA MET A 25 42.67 26.86 48.19
C MET A 25 42.88 28.35 47.85
N ALA A 26 41.85 29.13 47.65
CA ALA A 26 41.94 30.50 47.17
C ALA A 26 41.98 31.52 48.32
N ALA A 27 43.18 31.98 48.71
CA ALA A 27 43.36 33.18 49.52
C ALA A 27 43.75 34.46 48.72
N ARG A 28 43.87 34.39 47.41
CA ARG A 28 44.14 35.54 46.51
C ARG A 28 43.21 35.62 45.38
N THR A 29 42.51 36.74 45.16
CA THR A 29 41.59 37.00 44.03
C THR A 29 42.43 37.20 42.75
N GLY A 30 42.30 36.24 41.79
CA GLY A 30 42.95 36.33 40.48
C GLY A 30 42.42 35.26 39.53
N THR A 31 42.43 35.52 38.21
CA THR A 31 41.91 34.61 37.18
C THR A 31 42.96 33.55 36.82
N ALA A 32 42.61 32.27 37.00
CA ALA A 32 43.45 31.16 36.55
C ALA A 32 43.36 30.96 35.04
N HIS A 33 44.44 30.64 34.37
CA HIS A 33 44.50 30.35 32.95
C HIS A 33 45.63 29.36 32.63
N VAL A 34 45.53 28.67 31.51
CA VAL A 34 46.60 27.81 30.99
C VAL A 34 47.48 28.62 30.06
N ALA A 35 48.74 28.87 30.51
CA ALA A 35 49.76 29.50 29.69
C ALA A 35 50.58 28.44 28.96
N THR A 36 50.68 28.57 27.63
CA THR A 36 51.53 27.70 26.80
C THR A 36 52.77 28.48 26.37
N THR A 37 53.95 27.96 26.68
CA THR A 37 55.21 28.49 26.21
C THR A 37 55.86 27.51 25.24
N ARG A 38 56.37 28.06 24.15
CA ARG A 38 57.03 27.29 23.08
C ARG A 38 58.52 27.64 23.02
N ARG A 39 59.37 26.62 23.02
CA ARG A 39 60.80 26.76 22.87
C ARG A 39 61.28 25.83 21.77
N VAL A 40 62.15 26.37 20.92
CA VAL A 40 62.80 25.58 19.84
C VAL A 40 64.22 25.34 20.26
N TYR A 41 64.64 24.07 20.28
CA TYR A 41 66.04 23.68 20.59
C TYR A 41 66.46 22.54 19.65
N LYS A 42 67.54 22.73 18.88
CA LYS A 42 68.03 21.74 17.89
C LYS A 42 66.91 21.19 16.94
N ASP A 43 66.17 22.09 16.30
CA ASP A 43 65.04 21.80 15.40
C ASP A 43 63.88 21.02 16.00
N GLN A 44 63.88 20.79 17.30
CA GLN A 44 62.73 20.24 18.04
C GLN A 44 61.99 21.34 18.78
N VAL A 45 60.66 21.27 18.69
CA VAL A 45 59.76 22.19 19.38
C VAL A 45 59.31 21.57 20.68
N TYR A 46 59.59 22.25 21.77
CA TYR A 46 59.15 21.88 23.11
C TYR A 46 58.03 22.82 23.54
N GLU A 47 56.91 22.29 23.91
CA GLU A 47 55.79 23.05 24.47
C GLU A 47 55.64 22.73 25.95
N THR A 48 55.50 23.77 26.74
CA THR A 48 55.27 23.65 28.18
C THR A 48 53.95 24.32 28.52
N HIS A 49 53.06 23.58 29.17
CA HIS A 49 51.76 24.04 29.58
C HIS A 49 51.73 24.24 31.11
N LEU A 50 51.54 25.48 31.53
CA LEU A 50 51.53 25.86 32.94
C LEU A 50 50.14 26.39 33.33
N LEU A 51 49.60 25.90 34.44
CA LEU A 51 48.45 26.52 35.08
C LEU A 51 48.99 27.74 35.86
N ARG A 52 48.54 28.93 35.50
CA ARG A 52 48.95 30.19 36.11
C ARG A 52 47.75 30.96 36.63
N ARG A 53 47.97 31.75 37.66
CA ARG A 53 47.03 32.73 38.17
C ARG A 53 47.60 34.12 37.94
N SER A 54 46.87 35.00 37.34
CA SER A 54 47.18 36.42 37.19
C SER A 54 46.50 37.20 38.31
N TYR A 55 47.26 37.97 39.07
CA TYR A 55 46.75 38.85 40.13
C TYR A 55 47.43 40.23 40.07
N ARG A 56 46.83 41.23 40.67
CA ARG A 56 47.41 42.57 40.76
C ARG A 56 48.01 42.81 42.15
N GLU A 57 49.26 43.28 42.18
CA GLU A 57 49.96 43.70 43.38
C GLU A 57 50.72 44.98 43.06
N ASP A 58 50.52 46.03 43.87
CA ASP A 58 51.09 47.36 43.66
C ASP A 58 50.86 47.95 42.27
N GLY A 59 49.63 47.77 41.71
CA GLY A 59 49.22 48.25 40.39
C GLY A 59 49.80 47.47 39.21
N LYS A 60 50.69 46.49 39.45
CA LYS A 60 51.28 45.64 38.39
C LYS A 60 50.66 44.27 38.39
N VAL A 61 50.47 43.72 37.13
CA VAL A 61 50.00 42.34 36.94
C VAL A 61 51.19 41.39 37.22
N LYS A 62 51.02 40.51 38.19
CA LYS A 62 51.96 39.42 38.50
C LYS A 62 51.30 38.08 38.14
N ASN A 63 52.14 37.10 37.75
CA ASN A 63 51.69 35.75 37.41
C ASN A 63 52.32 34.74 38.37
N GLU A 64 51.53 33.95 39.05
CA GLU A 64 51.90 32.83 39.87
C GLU A 64 51.69 31.51 39.14
N THR A 65 52.68 30.61 39.14
CA THR A 65 52.52 29.26 38.58
C THR A 65 51.94 28.35 39.64
N LEU A 66 50.72 27.84 39.39
CA LEU A 66 50.01 26.94 40.29
C LEU A 66 50.40 25.47 40.05
N GLY A 67 50.78 25.12 38.82
CA GLY A 67 51.18 23.77 38.49
C GLY A 67 51.69 23.63 37.04
N ASN A 68 52.38 22.52 36.76
CA ASN A 68 52.86 22.16 35.44
C ASN A 68 51.93 21.07 34.88
N LEU A 69 51.27 21.37 33.77
CA LEU A 69 50.31 20.48 33.07
C LEU A 69 50.96 19.73 31.90
N SER A 70 52.26 19.95 31.61
CA SER A 70 52.92 19.42 30.40
C SER A 70 53.01 17.89 30.36
N HIS A 71 52.77 17.21 31.47
CA HIS A 71 52.73 15.75 31.57
C HIS A 71 51.35 15.17 31.19
N LEU A 72 50.32 16.03 31.05
CA LEU A 72 48.97 15.61 30.67
C LEU A 72 48.84 15.54 29.15
N PRO A 73 47.98 14.65 28.62
CA PRO A 73 47.62 14.66 27.19
C PRO A 73 47.02 16.00 26.76
N LEU A 74 47.33 16.46 25.54
CA LEU A 74 46.82 17.73 24.99
C LEU A 74 45.29 17.90 25.09
N PRO A 75 44.45 16.85 24.84
CA PRO A 75 43.01 16.96 25.03
C PRO A 75 42.58 17.30 26.45
N VAL A 76 43.30 16.78 27.45
CA VAL A 76 43.02 17.09 28.87
C VAL A 76 43.42 18.54 29.21
N ILE A 77 44.54 19.01 28.68
CA ILE A 77 44.95 20.41 28.82
C ILE A 77 43.94 21.37 28.20
N ASP A 78 43.38 20.99 27.05
CA ASP A 78 42.35 21.79 26.40
C ASP A 78 41.04 21.80 27.20
N LEU A 79 40.62 20.67 27.76
CA LEU A 79 39.50 20.57 28.69
C LEU A 79 39.65 21.51 29.88
N ILE A 80 40.86 21.51 30.51
CA ILE A 80 41.16 22.42 31.63
C ILE A 80 41.05 23.88 31.17
N ARG A 81 41.58 24.23 29.99
CA ARG A 81 41.50 25.59 29.44
C ARG A 81 40.06 26.04 29.26
N ARG A 82 39.24 25.23 28.66
CA ARG A 82 37.81 25.50 28.38
C ARG A 82 37.02 25.60 29.70
N SER A 83 37.31 24.71 30.67
CA SER A 83 36.68 24.77 31.99
C SER A 83 37.01 26.07 32.73
N LEU A 84 38.24 26.55 32.63
CA LEU A 84 38.66 27.85 33.20
C LEU A 84 38.01 29.05 32.49
N GLN A 85 37.49 28.86 31.27
CA GLN A 85 36.70 29.84 30.51
C GLN A 85 35.21 29.80 30.85
N GLY A 86 34.79 28.91 31.76
CA GLY A 86 33.40 28.78 32.21
C GLY A 86 32.59 27.70 31.51
N GLU A 87 33.22 26.89 30.64
CA GLU A 87 32.53 25.73 30.07
C GLU A 87 32.40 24.63 31.13
N THR A 88 31.19 24.05 31.20
CA THR A 88 30.89 22.90 32.07
C THR A 88 30.95 21.60 31.27
N PHE A 89 31.64 20.61 31.81
CA PHE A 89 31.76 19.27 31.26
C PHE A 89 31.04 18.28 32.17
N VAL A 90 30.27 17.39 31.54
CA VAL A 90 29.56 16.31 32.24
C VAL A 90 29.94 14.97 31.62
N PRO A 91 29.94 13.87 32.37
CA PRO A 91 30.12 12.54 31.80
C PRO A 91 29.09 12.28 30.67
N LEU A 92 29.49 11.56 29.64
CA LEU A 92 28.64 11.32 28.48
C LEU A 92 27.25 10.76 28.85
N GLY A 93 27.18 9.84 29.81
CA GLY A 93 25.92 9.28 30.33
C GLY A 93 25.10 10.24 31.19
N GLN A 94 25.60 11.43 31.50
CA GLN A 94 24.90 12.46 32.27
C GLN A 94 24.68 13.74 31.47
N ALA A 95 25.01 13.74 30.17
CA ALA A 95 24.91 14.94 29.34
C ALA A 95 23.44 15.33 29.07
N PHE A 96 22.57 14.37 28.94
CA PHE A 96 21.13 14.55 28.83
C PHE A 96 20.37 13.27 29.20
N GLU A 97 19.11 13.39 29.55
CA GLU A 97 18.19 12.27 29.74
C GLU A 97 17.16 12.26 28.62
N ILE A 98 16.84 11.08 28.12
CA ILE A 98 15.77 10.89 27.13
C ILE A 98 14.46 10.72 27.91
N THR A 99 13.56 11.70 27.78
CA THR A 99 12.26 11.69 28.46
C THR A 99 11.18 11.01 27.64
N ARG A 100 11.36 10.99 26.30
CA ARG A 100 10.46 10.33 25.36
C ARG A 100 11.21 9.91 24.11
N SER A 101 10.83 8.72 23.58
CA SER A 101 11.30 8.22 22.29
C SER A 101 10.09 7.87 21.45
N SER A 102 9.93 8.53 20.31
CA SER A 102 8.76 8.35 19.43
C SER A 102 9.18 7.86 18.06
N PRO A 103 8.62 6.74 17.54
CA PRO A 103 8.83 6.29 16.17
C PRO A 103 8.53 7.42 15.18
N HIS A 104 9.45 7.67 14.24
CA HIS A 104 9.40 8.83 13.37
C HIS A 104 9.58 8.51 11.88
N GLY A 105 10.52 7.65 11.50
CA GLY A 105 10.94 7.53 10.10
C GLY A 105 9.82 7.09 9.15
N HIS A 106 8.90 6.23 9.57
CA HIS A 106 7.73 5.85 8.78
C HIS A 106 6.72 7.00 8.64
N VAL A 107 6.56 7.84 9.68
CA VAL A 107 5.74 9.07 9.62
C VAL A 107 6.36 10.06 8.64
N GLN A 108 7.68 10.26 8.74
CA GLN A 108 8.44 11.11 7.84
C GLN A 108 8.28 10.67 6.37
N ALA A 109 8.42 9.38 6.09
CA ALA A 109 8.28 8.86 4.73
C ALA A 109 6.88 9.14 4.14
N VAL A 110 5.81 8.91 4.92
CA VAL A 110 4.44 9.20 4.48
C VAL A 110 4.20 10.70 4.32
N SER A 111 4.67 11.52 5.27
CA SER A 111 4.55 12.99 5.20
C SER A 111 5.26 13.55 3.98
N VAL A 112 6.50 13.12 3.71
CA VAL A 112 7.27 13.51 2.51
C VAL A 112 6.54 13.08 1.23
N ALA A 113 6.02 11.83 1.16
CA ALA A 113 5.25 11.38 0.00
C ALA A 113 4.01 12.25 -0.23
N MET A 114 3.24 12.53 0.81
CA MET A 114 2.06 13.39 0.72
C MET A 114 2.40 14.82 0.28
N HIS A 115 3.52 15.36 0.76
CA HIS A 115 4.02 16.67 0.35
C HIS A 115 4.43 16.66 -1.13
N ARG A 116 5.21 15.66 -1.58
CA ARG A 116 5.64 15.52 -2.99
C ARG A 116 4.46 15.34 -3.94
N LEU A 117 3.41 14.66 -3.50
CA LEU A 117 2.16 14.50 -4.23
C LEU A 117 1.25 15.73 -4.15
N GLY A 118 1.61 16.76 -3.38
CA GLY A 118 0.81 17.96 -3.21
C GLY A 118 -0.57 17.68 -2.62
N MET A 119 -0.68 16.71 -1.70
CA MET A 119 -1.98 16.27 -1.15
C MET A 119 -2.75 17.42 -0.49
N ALA A 120 -2.06 18.34 0.17
CA ALA A 120 -2.70 19.52 0.76
C ALA A 120 -3.44 20.37 -0.29
N SER A 121 -2.83 20.62 -1.45
CA SER A 121 -3.45 21.37 -2.55
C SER A 121 -4.55 20.57 -3.28
N VAL A 122 -4.42 19.24 -3.31
CA VAL A 122 -5.48 18.36 -3.84
C VAL A 122 -6.74 18.48 -3.02
N LEU A 123 -6.63 18.42 -1.68
CA LEU A 123 -7.75 18.51 -0.76
C LEU A 123 -8.35 19.93 -0.69
N GLY A 124 -7.51 20.98 -0.65
CA GLY A 124 -7.98 22.36 -0.61
C GLY A 124 -6.83 23.35 -0.52
N GLY A 125 -6.96 24.50 -1.22
CA GLY A 125 -5.90 25.51 -1.31
C GLY A 125 -5.63 26.25 0.00
N LYS A 126 -6.65 26.43 0.86
CA LYS A 126 -6.50 27.08 2.17
C LYS A 126 -6.19 26.05 3.25
N SER A 127 -5.31 26.41 4.18
CA SER A 127 -5.13 25.64 5.42
C SER A 127 -6.34 25.82 6.31
N CYS A 128 -6.83 24.72 6.86
CA CYS A 128 -7.87 24.70 7.88
C CYS A 128 -7.70 23.42 8.72
N PRO A 129 -8.21 23.39 9.95
CA PRO A 129 -8.09 22.23 10.84
C PRO A 129 -8.61 20.93 10.22
N GLU A 130 -9.73 21.00 9.51
CA GLU A 130 -10.34 19.81 8.87
C GLU A 130 -9.41 19.21 7.82
N ARG A 131 -8.75 20.04 6.99
CA ARG A 131 -7.77 19.59 5.99
C ARG A 131 -6.59 18.87 6.65
N ASP A 132 -6.05 19.45 7.72
CA ASP A 132 -4.87 18.91 8.39
C ASP A 132 -5.24 17.61 9.13
N ARG A 133 -6.46 17.51 9.70
CA ARG A 133 -7.02 16.26 10.23
C ARG A 133 -7.23 15.19 9.16
N VAL A 134 -7.69 15.56 7.96
CA VAL A 134 -7.80 14.62 6.81
C VAL A 134 -6.43 14.12 6.41
N LEU A 135 -5.42 14.98 6.32
CA LEU A 135 -4.04 14.57 6.02
C LEU A 135 -3.52 13.59 7.09
N ALA A 136 -3.72 13.91 8.37
CA ALA A 136 -3.35 13.03 9.48
C ALA A 136 -4.09 11.67 9.41
N MET A 137 -5.39 11.67 9.07
CA MET A 137 -6.16 10.44 8.90
C MET A 137 -5.67 9.59 7.71
N ILE A 138 -5.26 10.20 6.60
CA ILE A 138 -4.66 9.51 5.46
C ILE A 138 -3.35 8.84 5.90
N ALA A 139 -2.46 9.59 6.57
CA ALA A 139 -1.20 9.08 7.08
C ALA A 139 -1.42 7.94 8.10
N SER A 140 -2.34 8.13 9.05
CA SER A 140 -2.72 7.10 10.03
C SER A 140 -3.23 5.83 9.36
N ARG A 141 -4.04 5.97 8.30
CA ARG A 141 -4.58 4.81 7.57
C ARG A 141 -3.50 4.00 6.87
N ILE A 142 -2.43 4.65 6.41
CA ILE A 142 -1.27 4.02 5.76
C ILE A 142 -0.37 3.32 6.80
N ILE A 143 -0.18 3.94 7.96
CA ILE A 143 0.78 3.48 8.97
C ILE A 143 0.14 2.44 9.89
N GLU A 144 -1.00 2.76 10.50
CA GLU A 144 -1.73 1.88 11.42
C GLU A 144 -3.24 2.12 11.29
N PRO A 145 -3.92 1.36 10.43
CA PRO A 145 -5.36 1.55 10.18
C PRO A 145 -6.20 1.13 11.38
N CYS A 146 -6.75 2.13 12.08
CA CYS A 146 -7.57 2.00 13.28
C CYS A 146 -8.95 2.67 13.13
N PRO A 147 -9.94 2.34 14.00
CA PRO A 147 -11.15 3.15 14.21
C PRO A 147 -10.80 4.57 14.68
N LYS A 148 -11.72 5.53 14.48
CA LYS A 148 -11.43 6.96 14.74
C LYS A 148 -10.96 7.24 16.18
N LEU A 149 -11.68 6.72 17.18
CA LEU A 149 -11.27 6.83 18.58
C LEU A 149 -9.90 6.22 18.85
N ALA A 150 -9.57 5.06 18.26
CA ALA A 150 -8.26 4.46 18.41
C ALA A 150 -7.18 5.27 17.67
N THR A 151 -7.51 5.88 16.54
CA THR A 151 -6.61 6.76 15.78
C THR A 151 -6.15 7.96 16.62
N THR A 152 -7.06 8.66 17.29
CA THR A 152 -6.73 9.83 18.14
C THR A 152 -5.84 9.47 19.33
N ARG A 153 -5.84 8.21 19.77
CA ARG A 153 -4.96 7.72 20.83
C ARG A 153 -3.61 7.24 20.28
N TRP A 154 -3.67 6.49 19.16
CA TRP A 154 -2.50 5.87 18.58
C TRP A 154 -1.50 6.88 17.98
N TRP A 155 -1.96 7.95 17.34
CA TRP A 155 -1.04 8.91 16.71
C TRP A 155 -0.09 9.60 17.69
N HIS A 156 -0.41 9.59 19.01
CA HIS A 156 0.50 10.03 20.06
C HIS A 156 1.61 9.01 20.38
N ALA A 157 1.48 7.75 19.93
CA ALA A 157 2.53 6.74 20.11
C ALA A 157 3.70 6.93 19.12
N SER A 158 3.54 7.82 18.14
CA SER A 158 4.56 8.20 17.14
C SER A 158 4.68 9.73 17.09
N THR A 159 5.43 10.23 16.11
CA THR A 159 5.50 11.69 15.87
C THR A 159 4.33 12.22 15.03
N LEU A 160 3.34 11.40 14.64
CA LEU A 160 2.29 11.75 13.69
C LEU A 160 1.47 12.96 14.15
N ALA A 161 1.02 12.96 15.41
CA ALA A 161 0.21 14.06 15.94
C ALA A 161 0.94 15.41 15.87
N GLN A 162 2.25 15.40 16.08
CA GLN A 162 3.10 16.61 16.01
C GLN A 162 3.35 17.03 14.56
N GLU A 163 3.66 16.08 13.67
CA GLU A 163 3.96 16.35 12.25
C GLU A 163 2.77 16.96 11.50
N PHE A 164 1.55 16.58 11.87
CA PHE A 164 0.32 17.08 11.23
C PHE A 164 -0.42 18.13 12.06
N GLY A 165 0.09 18.52 13.24
CA GLY A 165 -0.53 19.55 14.08
C GLY A 165 -1.90 19.18 14.64
N VAL A 166 -2.13 17.90 14.95
CA VAL A 166 -3.45 17.35 15.35
C VAL A 166 -3.47 16.78 16.76
N ALA A 167 -2.53 17.21 17.62
CA ALA A 167 -2.36 16.65 18.96
C ALA A 167 -3.63 16.78 19.83
N ASP A 168 -4.39 17.86 19.69
CA ASP A 168 -5.56 18.16 20.50
C ASP A 168 -6.88 17.67 19.88
N ALA A 169 -6.82 17.03 18.69
CA ALA A 169 -8.04 16.61 17.99
C ALA A 169 -8.63 15.34 18.59
N ASP A 170 -9.93 15.34 18.81
CA ASP A 170 -10.72 14.21 19.28
C ASP A 170 -11.43 13.46 18.13
N GLU A 171 -12.27 12.48 18.46
CA GLU A 171 -12.99 11.69 17.46
C GLU A 171 -14.09 12.47 16.73
N ASP A 172 -14.73 13.44 17.38
CA ASP A 172 -15.75 14.29 16.76
C ASP A 172 -15.14 15.24 15.75
N ASP A 173 -13.96 15.74 16.03
CA ASP A 173 -13.12 16.48 15.10
C ASP A 173 -12.78 15.67 13.84
N LEU A 174 -12.48 14.37 14.00
CA LEU A 174 -12.24 13.49 12.86
C LEU A 174 -13.50 13.23 12.05
N TYR A 175 -14.67 13.15 12.70
CA TYR A 175 -15.92 13.01 11.98
C TYR A 175 -16.29 14.29 11.22
N ALA A 176 -16.08 15.47 11.82
CA ALA A 176 -16.26 16.75 11.12
C ALA A 176 -15.33 16.87 9.91
N ALA A 177 -14.08 16.45 10.06
CA ALA A 177 -13.13 16.42 8.94
C ALA A 177 -13.52 15.43 7.84
N MET A 178 -14.17 14.31 8.17
CA MET A 178 -14.73 13.39 7.17
C MET A 178 -15.90 14.00 6.40
N ASP A 179 -16.79 14.72 7.07
CA ASP A 179 -17.91 15.41 6.44
C ASP A 179 -17.37 16.51 5.51
N TRP A 180 -16.39 17.29 5.96
CA TRP A 180 -15.67 18.29 5.16
C TRP A 180 -15.00 17.68 3.92
N LEU A 181 -14.40 16.50 4.04
CA LEU A 181 -13.77 15.78 2.93
C LEU A 181 -14.78 15.33 1.88
N LEU A 182 -15.94 14.82 2.33
CA LEU A 182 -16.99 14.34 1.43
C LEU A 182 -17.56 15.45 0.55
N GLU A 183 -17.77 16.65 1.11
CA GLU A 183 -18.22 17.83 0.34
C GLU A 183 -17.27 18.21 -0.81
N ARG A 184 -16.00 17.79 -0.73
CA ARG A 184 -14.95 18.12 -1.69
C ARG A 184 -14.59 16.95 -2.61
N GLN A 185 -15.32 15.82 -2.49
CA GLN A 185 -14.99 14.60 -3.20
C GLN A 185 -14.84 14.83 -4.70
N ASP A 186 -15.78 15.48 -5.35
CA ASP A 186 -15.78 15.66 -6.80
C ASP A 186 -14.63 16.57 -7.26
N ALA A 187 -14.37 17.66 -6.55
CA ALA A 187 -13.25 18.54 -6.83
C ALA A 187 -11.89 17.84 -6.67
N VAL A 188 -11.75 17.01 -5.64
CA VAL A 188 -10.54 16.21 -5.39
C VAL A 188 -10.35 15.16 -6.48
N GLN A 189 -11.39 14.40 -6.81
CA GLN A 189 -11.35 13.38 -7.86
C GLN A 189 -11.06 13.99 -9.24
N LYS A 190 -11.63 15.16 -9.54
CA LYS A 190 -11.32 15.90 -10.78
C LYS A 190 -9.84 16.26 -10.87
N LYS A 191 -9.22 16.72 -9.78
CA LYS A 191 -7.78 16.99 -9.74
C LYS A 191 -6.94 15.71 -9.91
N LEU A 192 -7.33 14.60 -9.30
CA LEU A 192 -6.64 13.32 -9.50
C LEU A 192 -6.79 12.81 -10.93
N SER A 193 -7.99 12.92 -11.50
CA SER A 193 -8.26 12.56 -12.89
C SER A 193 -7.37 13.36 -13.86
N SER A 194 -7.30 14.67 -13.71
CA SER A 194 -6.47 15.53 -14.58
C SER A 194 -4.96 15.25 -14.50
N ARG A 195 -4.49 14.59 -13.44
CA ARG A 195 -3.09 14.18 -13.30
C ARG A 195 -2.76 12.84 -13.95
N HIS A 196 -3.73 11.93 -14.00
CA HIS A 196 -3.48 10.52 -14.34
C HIS A 196 -4.24 10.01 -15.55
N LEU A 197 -5.30 10.70 -15.96
CA LEU A 197 -6.08 10.32 -17.14
C LEU A 197 -5.79 11.30 -18.28
N HIS A 198 -5.75 10.77 -19.48
CA HIS A 198 -5.52 11.54 -20.70
C HIS A 198 -6.60 11.20 -21.74
N GLU A 199 -6.91 12.15 -22.60
CA GLU A 199 -7.78 11.89 -23.75
C GLU A 199 -7.21 10.75 -24.59
N ASP A 200 -8.09 9.94 -25.14
CA ASP A 200 -7.78 8.73 -25.90
C ASP A 200 -7.02 7.64 -25.11
N GLY A 201 -6.92 7.80 -23.78
CA GLY A 201 -6.28 6.85 -22.87
C GLY A 201 -7.20 5.71 -22.44
N LEU A 202 -6.66 4.80 -21.62
CA LEU A 202 -7.40 3.71 -21.00
C LEU A 202 -7.81 4.09 -19.57
N VAL A 203 -9.03 3.72 -19.19
CA VAL A 203 -9.51 3.82 -17.81
C VAL A 203 -10.03 2.46 -17.38
N LEU A 204 -9.50 1.96 -16.27
CA LEU A 204 -9.94 0.69 -15.71
C LEU A 204 -11.05 0.94 -14.69
N TYR A 205 -12.09 0.15 -14.75
CA TYR A 205 -13.18 0.18 -13.79
C TYR A 205 -13.51 -1.23 -13.30
N ASP A 206 -13.60 -1.38 -11.98
CA ASP A 206 -14.09 -2.60 -11.35
C ASP A 206 -14.85 -2.29 -10.07
N LEU A 207 -15.66 -3.23 -9.61
CA LEU A 207 -16.53 -3.12 -8.44
C LEU A 207 -16.12 -4.13 -7.38
N SER A 208 -16.11 -3.70 -6.14
CA SER A 208 -15.91 -4.57 -4.99
C SER A 208 -16.95 -4.34 -3.91
N SER A 209 -16.98 -5.20 -2.89
CA SER A 209 -17.83 -5.04 -1.71
C SER A 209 -17.02 -5.19 -0.44
N SER A 210 -17.48 -4.55 0.63
CA SER A 210 -16.97 -4.80 1.98
C SER A 210 -18.12 -5.09 2.93
N TYR A 211 -17.96 -6.12 3.76
CA TYR A 211 -18.98 -6.45 4.74
C TYR A 211 -19.09 -5.33 5.79
N PHE A 212 -20.31 -5.19 6.28
CA PHE A 212 -20.72 -4.16 7.21
C PHE A 212 -21.07 -4.79 8.56
N GLU A 213 -20.63 -4.17 9.63
CA GLU A 213 -21.00 -4.54 10.98
C GLU A 213 -21.92 -3.47 11.57
N GLY A 214 -23.20 -3.81 11.76
CA GLY A 214 -24.27 -2.92 12.15
C GLY A 214 -25.51 -3.14 11.30
N VAL A 215 -26.60 -2.46 11.63
CA VAL A 215 -27.91 -2.70 10.99
C VAL A 215 -28.60 -1.43 10.50
N THR A 216 -28.04 -0.25 10.77
CA THR A 216 -28.75 1.04 10.60
C THR A 216 -28.38 1.81 9.34
N CYS A 217 -27.25 1.50 8.67
CA CYS A 217 -26.82 2.26 7.49
C CYS A 217 -27.69 1.91 6.27
N PRO A 218 -28.30 2.91 5.58
CA PRO A 218 -29.15 2.67 4.42
C PRO A 218 -28.43 1.98 3.24
N LEU A 219 -27.11 2.24 3.08
CA LEU A 219 -26.30 1.61 2.02
C LEU A 219 -26.02 0.12 2.29
N ALA A 220 -26.10 -0.32 3.54
CA ALA A 220 -25.79 -1.69 3.92
C ALA A 220 -26.95 -2.63 3.56
N LYS A 221 -26.77 -3.43 2.52
CA LYS A 221 -27.76 -4.38 2.00
C LYS A 221 -27.14 -5.77 1.88
N ARG A 222 -27.99 -6.81 1.88
CA ARG A 222 -27.57 -8.17 1.55
C ARG A 222 -27.43 -8.31 0.04
N GLY A 223 -26.29 -8.80 -0.44
CA GLY A 223 -26.01 -8.97 -1.84
C GLY A 223 -24.96 -10.05 -2.08
N TYR A 224 -24.37 -10.09 -3.26
CA TYR A 224 -23.28 -11.00 -3.59
C TYR A 224 -22.02 -10.60 -2.85
N SER A 225 -21.63 -11.41 -1.85
CA SER A 225 -20.45 -11.11 -1.02
C SER A 225 -19.15 -11.50 -1.73
N ARG A 226 -18.31 -10.51 -2.04
CA ARG A 226 -16.94 -10.70 -2.53
C ARG A 226 -15.93 -10.95 -1.39
N ASP A 227 -16.41 -10.91 -0.15
CA ASP A 227 -15.61 -11.13 1.05
C ASP A 227 -15.72 -12.56 1.60
N GLY A 228 -16.47 -13.44 0.91
CA GLY A 228 -16.71 -14.81 1.37
C GLY A 228 -17.58 -14.92 2.62
N LYS A 229 -18.35 -13.85 2.94
CA LYS A 229 -19.30 -13.80 4.07
C LYS A 229 -20.74 -13.73 3.56
N PRO A 230 -21.30 -14.86 3.07
CA PRO A 230 -22.68 -14.87 2.59
C PRO A 230 -23.65 -14.54 3.71
N GLY A 231 -24.70 -13.77 3.41
CA GLY A 231 -25.71 -13.37 4.39
C GLY A 231 -25.37 -12.14 5.22
N SER A 232 -24.14 -11.65 5.22
CA SER A 232 -23.78 -10.39 5.87
C SER A 232 -24.26 -9.19 5.07
N LEU A 233 -24.61 -8.10 5.76
CA LEU A 233 -24.78 -6.80 5.14
C LEU A 233 -23.44 -6.36 4.54
N GLN A 234 -23.48 -5.63 3.44
CA GLN A 234 -22.31 -5.13 2.74
C GLN A 234 -22.58 -3.80 2.06
N VAL A 235 -21.53 -3.12 1.66
CA VAL A 235 -21.57 -1.91 0.82
C VAL A 235 -20.72 -2.19 -0.41
N ASN A 236 -21.23 -1.83 -1.59
CA ASN A 236 -20.49 -1.94 -2.84
C ASN A 236 -19.79 -0.62 -3.16
N TYR A 237 -18.62 -0.68 -3.78
CA TYR A 237 -17.92 0.50 -4.27
C TYR A 237 -17.10 0.19 -5.52
N GLY A 238 -17.22 1.08 -6.50
CA GLY A 238 -16.50 1.04 -7.77
C GLY A 238 -15.28 1.94 -7.73
N LEU A 239 -14.20 1.52 -8.37
CA LEU A 239 -12.94 2.25 -8.44
C LEU A 239 -12.57 2.51 -9.90
N LEU A 240 -12.35 3.78 -10.24
CA LEU A 240 -11.74 4.21 -11.50
C LEU A 240 -10.24 4.39 -11.29
N THR A 241 -9.44 3.78 -12.16
CA THR A 241 -7.97 3.89 -12.11
C THR A 241 -7.38 4.16 -13.48
N ASP A 242 -6.15 4.64 -13.51
CA ASP A 242 -5.34 4.63 -14.73
C ASP A 242 -4.94 3.18 -15.09
N PRO A 243 -4.33 2.93 -16.27
CA PRO A 243 -3.92 1.59 -16.70
C PRO A 243 -2.91 0.90 -15.77
N ARG A 244 -2.22 1.66 -14.92
CA ARG A 244 -1.25 1.15 -13.94
C ARG A 244 -1.90 0.77 -12.61
N GLY A 245 -3.19 1.09 -12.42
CA GLY A 245 -3.93 0.86 -11.18
C GLY A 245 -3.82 2.00 -10.16
N CYS A 246 -3.37 3.19 -10.57
CA CYS A 246 -3.42 4.39 -9.73
C CYS A 246 -4.87 4.87 -9.61
N PRO A 247 -5.46 4.98 -8.41
CA PRO A 247 -6.86 5.34 -8.25
C PRO A 247 -7.07 6.83 -8.51
N VAL A 248 -8.15 7.16 -9.22
CA VAL A 248 -8.53 8.54 -9.52
C VAL A 248 -9.90 8.91 -8.96
N ALA A 249 -10.82 7.95 -8.87
CA ALA A 249 -12.15 8.17 -8.32
C ALA A 249 -12.76 6.90 -7.73
N VAL A 250 -13.64 7.07 -6.75
CA VAL A 250 -14.42 6.01 -6.14
C VAL A 250 -15.90 6.40 -6.08
N SER A 251 -16.79 5.45 -6.34
CA SER A 251 -18.23 5.59 -6.18
C SER A 251 -18.75 4.52 -5.24
N VAL A 252 -19.66 4.89 -4.34
CA VAL A 252 -20.23 3.98 -3.34
C VAL A 252 -21.68 3.71 -3.66
N HIS A 253 -22.06 2.43 -3.65
CA HIS A 253 -23.39 1.94 -4.02
C HIS A 253 -23.97 1.09 -2.88
N GLU A 254 -25.30 0.90 -2.90
CA GLU A 254 -25.94 -0.08 -2.01
C GLU A 254 -25.38 -1.48 -2.20
N GLY A 255 -25.32 -2.26 -1.13
CA GLY A 255 -24.69 -3.59 -1.13
C GLY A 255 -25.36 -4.64 -2.01
N ASN A 256 -26.57 -4.42 -2.49
CA ASN A 256 -27.32 -5.27 -3.43
C ASN A 256 -27.26 -4.79 -4.90
N THR A 257 -26.60 -3.66 -5.17
CA THR A 257 -26.46 -3.15 -6.54
C THR A 257 -25.66 -4.15 -7.39
N SER A 258 -26.20 -4.53 -8.56
CA SER A 258 -25.50 -5.40 -9.49
C SER A 258 -24.40 -4.67 -10.25
N ASP A 259 -23.35 -5.40 -10.64
CA ASP A 259 -22.17 -4.85 -11.32
C ASP A 259 -22.55 -4.07 -12.60
N SER A 260 -23.48 -4.61 -13.38
CA SER A 260 -23.92 -3.99 -14.64
C SER A 260 -24.63 -2.64 -14.47
N LEU A 261 -25.19 -2.36 -13.29
CA LEU A 261 -25.84 -1.09 -13.00
C LEU A 261 -24.86 0.01 -12.59
N THR A 262 -23.62 -0.34 -12.27
CA THR A 262 -22.60 0.62 -11.78
C THR A 262 -21.72 1.16 -12.92
N PHE A 263 -21.70 0.48 -14.06
CA PHE A 263 -20.78 0.81 -15.15
C PHE A 263 -21.14 2.14 -15.84
N MET A 264 -22.38 2.30 -16.31
CA MET A 264 -22.78 3.56 -16.97
C MET A 264 -22.71 4.78 -16.05
N PRO A 265 -23.11 4.72 -14.78
CA PRO A 265 -22.83 5.80 -13.84
C PRO A 265 -21.34 6.18 -13.72
N ALA A 266 -20.43 5.20 -13.81
CA ALA A 266 -19.00 5.49 -13.82
C ALA A 266 -18.53 6.18 -15.12
N VAL A 267 -19.13 5.82 -16.27
CA VAL A 267 -18.89 6.50 -17.56
C VAL A 267 -19.38 7.95 -17.52
N HIS A 268 -20.61 8.19 -17.03
CA HIS A 268 -21.15 9.54 -16.88
C HIS A 268 -20.30 10.39 -15.94
N LYS A 269 -19.93 9.82 -14.79
CA LYS A 269 -19.01 10.49 -13.84
C LYS A 269 -17.70 10.91 -14.51
N LEU A 270 -17.11 10.04 -15.31
CA LEU A 270 -15.87 10.31 -16.01
C LEU A 270 -16.00 11.51 -16.97
N ARG A 271 -17.10 11.58 -17.73
CA ARG A 271 -17.33 12.65 -18.71
C ARG A 271 -17.77 13.96 -18.07
N GLU A 272 -18.78 13.90 -17.21
CA GLU A 272 -19.49 15.08 -16.70
C GLU A 272 -18.76 15.72 -15.53
N GLU A 273 -18.28 14.90 -14.59
CA GLU A 273 -17.63 15.39 -13.37
C GLU A 273 -16.11 15.50 -13.49
N LEU A 274 -15.48 14.47 -14.10
CA LEU A 274 -14.02 14.40 -14.20
C LEU A 274 -13.46 15.08 -15.46
N GLY A 275 -14.33 15.31 -16.47
CA GLY A 275 -14.00 16.10 -17.65
C GLY A 275 -13.21 15.37 -18.73
N VAL A 276 -13.18 14.03 -18.75
CA VAL A 276 -12.53 13.20 -19.78
C VAL A 276 -13.55 12.81 -20.83
N GLN A 277 -13.40 13.32 -22.07
CA GLN A 277 -14.41 13.15 -23.11
C GLN A 277 -14.15 11.94 -24.01
N ARG A 278 -12.88 11.61 -24.29
CA ARG A 278 -12.49 10.50 -25.15
C ARG A 278 -11.63 9.52 -24.36
N VAL A 279 -12.14 8.31 -24.20
CA VAL A 279 -11.45 7.29 -23.39
C VAL A 279 -11.95 5.88 -23.74
N VAL A 280 -11.09 4.90 -23.56
CA VAL A 280 -11.44 3.49 -23.65
C VAL A 280 -11.66 2.93 -22.25
N MET A 281 -12.90 2.59 -21.94
CA MET A 281 -13.28 1.96 -20.68
C MET A 281 -12.95 0.47 -20.69
N VAL A 282 -12.21 0.00 -19.70
CA VAL A 282 -11.89 -1.41 -19.51
C VAL A 282 -12.66 -1.95 -18.31
N GLY A 283 -13.50 -2.95 -18.52
CA GLY A 283 -14.33 -3.54 -17.46
C GLY A 283 -14.52 -5.05 -17.61
N ASP A 284 -14.83 -5.73 -16.50
CA ASP A 284 -15.07 -7.17 -16.54
C ASP A 284 -16.35 -7.52 -17.33
N ARG A 285 -16.39 -8.74 -17.85
CA ARG A 285 -17.50 -9.31 -18.65
C ARG A 285 -18.87 -9.30 -17.95
N GLY A 286 -18.89 -9.26 -16.61
CA GLY A 286 -20.13 -9.17 -15.83
C GLY A 286 -20.69 -7.76 -15.75
N MET A 287 -19.84 -6.77 -15.96
CA MET A 287 -20.11 -5.36 -15.76
C MET A 287 -20.56 -4.66 -17.04
N VAL A 288 -19.83 -4.89 -18.15
CA VAL A 288 -20.16 -4.29 -19.45
C VAL A 288 -21.25 -5.11 -20.14
N SER A 289 -22.51 -4.74 -19.90
CA SER A 289 -23.68 -5.39 -20.47
C SER A 289 -23.93 -4.97 -21.92
N SER A 290 -24.74 -5.75 -22.68
CA SER A 290 -25.13 -5.35 -24.04
C SER A 290 -25.86 -4.01 -24.07
N LYS A 291 -26.69 -3.71 -23.05
CA LYS A 291 -27.35 -2.40 -22.90
C LYS A 291 -26.31 -1.27 -22.74
N ALA A 292 -25.30 -1.46 -21.90
CA ALA A 292 -24.23 -0.48 -21.72
C ALA A 292 -23.46 -0.25 -23.03
N ILE A 293 -23.20 -1.31 -23.82
CA ILE A 293 -22.53 -1.19 -25.12
C ILE A 293 -23.39 -0.40 -26.12
N THR A 294 -24.69 -0.62 -26.14
CA THR A 294 -25.59 0.17 -27.00
C THR A 294 -25.52 1.66 -26.64
N GLU A 295 -25.57 1.98 -25.36
CA GLU A 295 -25.47 3.36 -24.87
C GLU A 295 -24.09 3.98 -25.17
N LEU A 296 -22.98 3.24 -24.97
CA LEU A 296 -21.64 3.69 -25.31
C LEU A 296 -21.43 4.02 -26.79
N ARG A 297 -22.10 3.27 -27.69
CA ARG A 297 -22.05 3.53 -29.14
C ARG A 297 -22.64 4.89 -29.53
N GLU A 298 -23.59 5.37 -28.75
CA GLU A 298 -24.21 6.68 -28.94
C GLU A 298 -23.38 7.82 -28.33
N MET A 299 -22.34 7.49 -27.57
CA MET A 299 -21.45 8.46 -26.92
C MET A 299 -20.17 8.69 -27.74
N PRO A 300 -20.03 9.81 -28.45
CA PRO A 300 -18.80 10.09 -29.19
C PRO A 300 -17.56 10.07 -28.31
N GLY A 301 -16.47 9.46 -28.80
CA GLY A 301 -15.20 9.37 -28.10
C GLY A 301 -15.10 8.25 -27.05
N MET A 302 -16.19 7.52 -26.77
CA MET A 302 -16.17 6.44 -25.79
C MET A 302 -15.95 5.08 -26.47
N GLY A 303 -14.83 4.44 -26.10
CA GLY A 303 -14.54 3.07 -26.47
C GLY A 303 -14.67 2.12 -25.27
N TRP A 304 -14.65 0.83 -25.54
CA TRP A 304 -14.67 -0.21 -24.50
C TRP A 304 -13.77 -1.40 -24.82
N ILE A 305 -13.30 -2.05 -23.77
CA ILE A 305 -12.65 -3.36 -23.80
C ILE A 305 -13.27 -4.20 -22.69
N THR A 306 -13.81 -5.38 -23.05
CA THR A 306 -14.36 -6.34 -22.10
C THR A 306 -14.18 -7.76 -22.63
N ALA A 307 -14.74 -8.79 -21.98
CA ALA A 307 -14.68 -10.16 -22.47
C ALA A 307 -16.08 -10.77 -22.65
N LEU A 308 -16.16 -11.77 -23.50
CA LEU A 308 -17.37 -12.55 -23.71
C LEU A 308 -17.62 -13.54 -22.56
N LYS A 309 -18.90 -13.81 -22.30
CA LYS A 309 -19.33 -14.88 -21.40
C LYS A 309 -19.14 -16.24 -22.06
N SER A 310 -18.97 -17.29 -21.28
CA SER A 310 -18.74 -18.65 -21.81
C SER A 310 -19.86 -19.16 -22.73
N ALA A 311 -21.11 -18.76 -22.51
CA ALA A 311 -22.23 -19.14 -23.39
C ALA A 311 -22.07 -18.52 -24.78
N SER A 312 -21.68 -17.23 -24.86
CA SER A 312 -21.44 -16.55 -26.14
C SER A 312 -20.23 -17.15 -26.89
N ILE A 313 -19.19 -17.54 -26.16
CA ILE A 313 -18.02 -18.22 -26.77
C ILE A 313 -18.45 -19.55 -27.38
N ARG A 314 -19.29 -20.30 -26.66
CA ARG A 314 -19.83 -21.57 -27.17
C ARG A 314 -20.64 -21.36 -28.45
N ALA A 315 -21.53 -20.38 -28.50
CA ALA A 315 -22.32 -20.06 -29.70
C ALA A 315 -21.42 -19.74 -30.90
N LEU A 316 -20.31 -19.01 -30.71
CA LEU A 316 -19.35 -18.71 -31.78
C LEU A 316 -18.64 -19.96 -32.31
N VAL A 317 -18.35 -20.95 -31.45
CA VAL A 317 -17.77 -22.23 -31.87
C VAL A 317 -18.80 -23.09 -32.61
N GLU A 318 -20.01 -23.23 -32.06
CA GLU A 318 -21.09 -24.00 -32.66
C GLU A 318 -21.53 -23.39 -34.00
N GLY A 319 -21.49 -22.06 -34.13
CA GLY A 319 -21.74 -21.35 -35.38
C GLY A 319 -20.59 -21.35 -36.40
N GLY A 320 -19.46 -22.00 -36.08
CA GLY A 320 -18.30 -22.10 -36.98
C GLY A 320 -17.50 -20.80 -37.16
N VAL A 321 -17.82 -19.75 -36.40
CA VAL A 321 -17.11 -18.45 -36.46
C VAL A 321 -15.74 -18.54 -35.81
N LEU A 322 -15.63 -19.31 -34.72
CA LEU A 322 -14.34 -19.56 -34.04
C LEU A 322 -13.81 -20.94 -34.46
N GLN A 323 -12.76 -20.95 -35.26
CA GLN A 323 -12.06 -22.15 -35.70
C GLN A 323 -10.75 -22.31 -34.88
N MET A 324 -10.59 -23.50 -34.29
CA MET A 324 -9.54 -23.74 -33.28
C MET A 324 -8.14 -23.93 -33.86
N ASP A 325 -8.02 -24.13 -35.15
CA ASP A 325 -6.78 -24.32 -35.93
C ASP A 325 -6.21 -23.01 -36.50
N LEU A 326 -6.95 -21.91 -36.42
CA LEU A 326 -6.55 -20.61 -36.98
C LEU A 326 -5.81 -19.68 -36.02
N PHE A 327 -5.49 -20.14 -34.80
CA PHE A 327 -4.71 -19.32 -33.86
C PHE A 327 -3.27 -19.13 -34.32
N ASP A 328 -2.76 -17.89 -34.18
CA ASP A 328 -1.36 -17.55 -34.47
C ASP A 328 -0.37 -18.18 -33.47
N GLU A 329 0.93 -17.97 -33.68
CA GLU A 329 2.00 -18.48 -32.81
C GLU A 329 1.88 -17.97 -31.37
N ARG A 330 1.24 -16.81 -31.15
CA ARG A 330 0.95 -16.22 -29.84
C ARG A 330 -0.37 -16.69 -29.25
N ASN A 331 -1.01 -17.68 -29.88
CA ASN A 331 -2.33 -18.18 -29.51
C ASN A 331 -3.42 -17.09 -29.51
N LEU A 332 -3.34 -16.17 -30.46
CA LEU A 332 -4.33 -15.13 -30.74
C LEU A 332 -5.02 -15.41 -32.09
N LEU A 333 -6.31 -15.07 -32.16
CA LEU A 333 -7.09 -15.06 -33.39
C LEU A 333 -8.04 -13.88 -33.35
N GLU A 334 -7.95 -13.00 -34.33
CA GLU A 334 -8.94 -11.93 -34.51
C GLU A 334 -10.08 -12.43 -35.39
N ILE A 335 -11.30 -12.28 -34.91
CA ILE A 335 -12.52 -12.69 -35.60
C ILE A 335 -13.52 -11.54 -35.63
N SER A 336 -14.35 -11.53 -36.66
CA SER A 336 -15.53 -10.67 -36.75
C SER A 336 -16.78 -11.54 -36.81
N SER A 337 -17.88 -11.05 -36.26
CA SER A 337 -19.15 -11.78 -36.25
C SER A 337 -20.32 -10.81 -36.46
N PRO A 338 -21.31 -11.20 -37.27
CA PRO A 338 -22.52 -10.39 -37.42
C PRO A 338 -23.30 -10.15 -36.13
N GLU A 339 -23.13 -11.03 -35.13
CA GLU A 339 -23.72 -10.86 -33.79
C GLU A 339 -23.10 -9.71 -32.99
N TYR A 340 -21.91 -9.24 -33.40
CA TYR A 340 -21.15 -8.17 -32.73
C TYR A 340 -20.77 -7.06 -33.73
N PRO A 341 -21.78 -6.37 -34.32
CA PRO A 341 -21.51 -5.37 -35.34
C PRO A 341 -20.71 -4.21 -34.82
N GLY A 342 -19.66 -3.81 -35.58
CA GLY A 342 -18.75 -2.72 -35.20
C GLY A 342 -17.80 -3.03 -34.04
N GLU A 343 -17.65 -4.29 -33.67
CA GLU A 343 -16.71 -4.73 -32.64
C GLU A 343 -15.68 -5.68 -33.23
N ARG A 344 -14.48 -5.63 -32.66
CA ARG A 344 -13.43 -6.62 -32.87
C ARG A 344 -13.47 -7.65 -31.74
N LEU A 345 -13.33 -8.91 -32.10
CA LEU A 345 -13.23 -10.01 -31.16
C LEU A 345 -11.85 -10.62 -31.26
N VAL A 346 -11.10 -10.60 -30.14
CA VAL A 346 -9.77 -11.19 -30.03
C VAL A 346 -9.88 -12.46 -29.20
N ALA A 347 -9.89 -13.60 -29.88
CA ALA A 347 -9.89 -14.91 -29.25
C ALA A 347 -8.48 -15.25 -28.78
N CYS A 348 -8.39 -15.81 -27.58
CA CYS A 348 -7.16 -16.21 -26.92
C CYS A 348 -7.25 -17.67 -26.52
N ARG A 349 -6.22 -18.45 -26.81
CA ARG A 349 -6.09 -19.85 -26.39
C ARG A 349 -4.92 -19.99 -25.41
N ASN A 350 -5.21 -20.27 -24.14
CA ASN A 350 -4.21 -20.44 -23.09
C ASN A 350 -4.08 -21.92 -22.71
N PRO A 351 -3.05 -22.66 -23.20
CA PRO A 351 -2.89 -24.08 -22.91
C PRO A 351 -2.68 -24.40 -21.43
N ALA A 352 -1.98 -23.54 -20.70
CA ALA A 352 -1.76 -23.74 -19.27
C ALA A 352 -3.07 -23.61 -18.47
N LEU A 353 -3.93 -22.64 -18.85
CA LEU A 353 -5.25 -22.49 -18.27
C LEU A 353 -6.17 -23.66 -18.64
N ALA A 354 -6.08 -24.16 -19.88
CA ALA A 354 -6.81 -25.35 -20.31
C ALA A 354 -6.47 -26.57 -19.45
N LYS A 355 -5.19 -26.83 -19.26
CA LYS A 355 -4.71 -27.91 -18.37
C LYS A 355 -5.23 -27.78 -16.94
N LEU A 356 -5.15 -26.56 -16.38
CA LEU A 356 -5.63 -26.29 -15.02
C LEU A 356 -7.14 -26.51 -14.89
N ARG A 357 -7.93 -26.05 -15.87
CA ARG A 357 -9.40 -26.24 -15.88
C ARG A 357 -9.77 -27.71 -16.03
N GLY A 358 -9.11 -28.44 -16.91
CA GLY A 358 -9.31 -29.87 -17.08
C GLY A 358 -9.04 -30.65 -15.78
N HIS A 359 -7.91 -30.36 -15.11
CA HIS A 359 -7.58 -30.98 -13.82
C HIS A 359 -8.63 -30.66 -12.74
N LYS A 360 -9.00 -29.37 -12.61
CA LYS A 360 -10.02 -28.94 -11.64
C LYS A 360 -11.38 -29.59 -11.91
N ARG A 361 -11.80 -29.72 -13.18
CA ARG A 361 -13.06 -30.39 -13.56
C ARG A 361 -13.02 -31.84 -13.11
N GLU A 362 -11.94 -32.59 -13.36
CA GLU A 362 -11.79 -33.97 -12.95
C GLU A 362 -11.88 -34.12 -11.42
N ASP A 363 -11.21 -33.23 -10.66
CA ASP A 363 -11.29 -33.22 -9.19
C ASP A 363 -12.72 -33.02 -8.68
N LEU A 364 -13.50 -32.12 -9.31
CA LEU A 364 -14.88 -31.84 -8.93
C LEU A 364 -15.82 -32.99 -9.30
N LEU A 365 -15.61 -33.63 -10.44
CA LEU A 365 -16.34 -34.82 -10.86
C LEU A 365 -16.07 -35.97 -9.87
N ALA A 366 -14.82 -36.28 -9.58
CA ALA A 366 -14.45 -37.32 -8.62
C ALA A 366 -14.96 -37.03 -7.20
N ALA A 367 -14.94 -35.76 -6.75
CA ALA A 367 -15.51 -35.37 -5.46
C ALA A 367 -17.03 -35.56 -5.42
N THR A 368 -17.73 -35.30 -6.53
CA THR A 368 -19.18 -35.54 -6.65
C THR A 368 -19.49 -37.02 -6.61
N GLU A 369 -18.74 -37.84 -7.34
CA GLU A 369 -18.88 -39.30 -7.32
C GLU A 369 -18.69 -39.90 -5.91
N ARG A 370 -17.64 -39.46 -5.19
CA ARG A 370 -17.44 -39.90 -3.78
C ARG A 370 -18.63 -39.54 -2.89
N ASN A 371 -19.33 -38.44 -3.14
CA ASN A 371 -20.51 -38.09 -2.36
C ASN A 371 -21.74 -38.84 -2.83
N LEU A 372 -21.92 -39.10 -4.13
CA LEU A 372 -22.98 -39.98 -4.64
C LEU A 372 -22.84 -41.41 -4.12
N GLU A 373 -21.62 -41.95 -4.03
CA GLU A 373 -21.33 -43.27 -3.47
C GLU A 373 -21.79 -43.39 -2.02
N LYS A 374 -21.62 -42.33 -1.20
CA LYS A 374 -22.16 -42.33 0.17
C LYS A 374 -23.68 -42.37 0.21
N VAL A 375 -24.37 -41.77 -0.77
CA VAL A 375 -25.83 -41.89 -0.85
C VAL A 375 -26.22 -43.30 -1.30
N LYS A 376 -25.54 -43.81 -2.35
CA LYS A 376 -25.75 -45.16 -2.87
C LYS A 376 -25.57 -46.24 -1.78
N ALA A 377 -24.50 -46.19 -1.02
CA ALA A 377 -24.25 -47.12 0.07
C ALA A 377 -25.40 -47.14 1.12
N ARG A 378 -26.10 -46.04 1.33
CA ARG A 378 -27.29 -45.99 2.21
C ARG A 378 -28.52 -46.61 1.55
N VAL A 379 -28.66 -46.44 0.23
CA VAL A 379 -29.73 -47.09 -0.56
C VAL A 379 -29.54 -48.61 -0.56
N ASP A 380 -28.30 -49.04 -0.90
CA ASP A 380 -27.94 -50.48 -0.95
C ASP A 380 -28.09 -51.18 0.41
N ALA A 381 -27.86 -50.44 1.51
CA ALA A 381 -28.04 -50.92 2.88
C ALA A 381 -29.52 -50.87 3.36
N GLY A 382 -30.47 -50.47 2.52
CA GLY A 382 -31.88 -50.29 2.87
C GLY A 382 -32.18 -49.18 3.89
N LYS A 383 -31.22 -48.30 4.14
CA LYS A 383 -31.35 -47.14 5.07
C LYS A 383 -31.93 -45.90 4.40
N LEU A 384 -32.10 -45.91 3.12
CA LEU A 384 -32.72 -44.88 2.32
C LEU A 384 -33.47 -45.53 1.17
N SER A 385 -34.79 -45.31 1.04
CA SER A 385 -35.66 -45.93 0.06
C SER A 385 -36.71 -44.91 -0.40
N GLY A 386 -37.33 -45.18 -1.57
CA GLY A 386 -38.25 -44.28 -2.23
C GLY A 386 -37.53 -43.30 -3.19
N ALA A 387 -37.97 -43.27 -4.45
CA ALA A 387 -37.37 -42.47 -5.50
C ALA A 387 -37.30 -40.99 -5.12
N ASP A 388 -38.30 -40.44 -4.44
CA ASP A 388 -38.38 -39.05 -4.02
C ASP A 388 -37.33 -38.71 -2.95
N GLU A 389 -37.18 -39.58 -1.91
CA GLU A 389 -36.21 -39.34 -0.85
C GLU A 389 -34.78 -39.50 -1.35
N ILE A 390 -34.53 -40.50 -2.19
CA ILE A 390 -33.23 -40.68 -2.86
C ILE A 390 -32.91 -39.46 -3.73
N GLY A 391 -33.91 -39.01 -4.54
CA GLY A 391 -33.80 -37.84 -5.40
C GLY A 391 -33.45 -36.55 -4.63
N LEU A 392 -34.11 -36.35 -3.47
CA LEU A 392 -33.84 -35.20 -2.61
C LEU A 392 -32.38 -35.19 -2.08
N ARG A 393 -31.88 -36.38 -1.70
CA ARG A 393 -30.50 -36.53 -1.23
C ARG A 393 -29.46 -36.35 -2.33
N VAL A 394 -29.73 -36.95 -3.49
CA VAL A 394 -28.89 -36.80 -4.70
C VAL A 394 -28.87 -35.34 -5.17
N GLY A 395 -29.99 -34.63 -5.16
CA GLY A 395 -30.09 -33.23 -5.53
C GLY A 395 -29.19 -32.31 -4.65
N LYS A 396 -29.11 -32.60 -3.33
CA LYS A 396 -28.21 -31.89 -2.41
C LYS A 396 -26.73 -32.11 -2.72
N VAL A 397 -26.37 -33.33 -3.16
CA VAL A 397 -24.98 -33.72 -3.43
C VAL A 397 -24.52 -33.23 -4.80
N ILE A 398 -25.32 -33.48 -5.84
CA ILE A 398 -24.90 -33.28 -7.23
C ILE A 398 -24.69 -31.81 -7.58
N ASN A 399 -25.42 -30.90 -6.91
CA ASN A 399 -25.29 -29.46 -7.11
C ASN A 399 -24.20 -28.80 -6.24
N GLN A 400 -23.59 -29.54 -5.31
CA GLN A 400 -22.59 -29.00 -4.39
C GLN A 400 -21.40 -28.35 -5.11
N TYR A 401 -20.96 -28.97 -6.22
CA TYR A 401 -19.81 -28.51 -6.99
C TYR A 401 -20.19 -27.95 -8.37
N LYS A 402 -21.51 -27.75 -8.65
CA LYS A 402 -22.06 -27.23 -9.92
C LYS A 402 -21.66 -28.03 -11.17
N VAL A 403 -21.49 -29.34 -11.03
CA VAL A 403 -21.13 -30.29 -12.09
C VAL A 403 -22.27 -31.24 -12.46
N ALA A 404 -23.50 -31.01 -11.98
CA ALA A 404 -24.68 -31.83 -12.25
C ALA A 404 -24.90 -32.12 -13.73
N LYS A 405 -24.62 -31.15 -14.62
CA LYS A 405 -24.74 -31.28 -16.07
C LYS A 405 -23.92 -32.42 -16.70
N HIS A 406 -22.87 -32.86 -16.01
CA HIS A 406 -21.94 -33.89 -16.45
C HIS A 406 -22.30 -35.30 -15.95
N PHE A 407 -23.43 -35.44 -15.25
CA PHE A 407 -23.90 -36.72 -14.76
C PHE A 407 -25.28 -37.08 -15.34
N GLU A 408 -25.42 -38.33 -15.65
CA GLU A 408 -26.72 -38.98 -15.90
C GLU A 408 -27.05 -39.79 -14.67
N LEU A 409 -28.29 -39.60 -14.18
CA LEU A 409 -28.76 -40.22 -12.96
C LEU A 409 -29.90 -41.17 -13.28
N SER A 410 -29.87 -42.36 -12.71
CA SER A 410 -30.99 -43.32 -12.71
C SER A 410 -31.37 -43.58 -11.23
N ILE A 411 -32.58 -43.20 -10.86
CA ILE A 411 -33.11 -43.31 -9.52
C ILE A 411 -34.40 -44.13 -9.56
N SER A 412 -34.47 -45.18 -8.74
CA SER A 412 -35.71 -45.95 -8.47
C SER A 412 -35.95 -46.00 -6.95
N ASP A 413 -37.04 -46.65 -6.54
CA ASP A 413 -37.36 -46.75 -5.10
C ASP A 413 -36.31 -47.47 -4.26
N THR A 414 -35.49 -48.32 -4.90
CA THR A 414 -34.53 -49.18 -4.22
C THR A 414 -33.11 -49.12 -4.78
N ALA A 415 -32.87 -48.27 -5.82
CA ALA A 415 -31.58 -48.21 -6.49
C ALA A 415 -31.19 -46.80 -6.91
N LEU A 416 -29.91 -46.53 -6.85
CA LEU A 416 -29.26 -45.33 -7.36
C LEU A 416 -28.08 -45.75 -8.25
N ALA A 417 -28.10 -45.30 -9.51
CA ALA A 417 -26.99 -45.41 -10.44
C ALA A 417 -26.68 -44.07 -11.10
N TRP A 418 -25.45 -43.88 -11.54
CA TRP A 418 -25.06 -42.71 -12.34
C TRP A 418 -23.96 -43.09 -13.30
N SER A 419 -23.87 -42.27 -14.35
CA SER A 419 -22.76 -42.31 -15.31
C SER A 419 -22.30 -40.87 -15.64
N ARG A 420 -21.05 -40.72 -16.07
CA ARG A 420 -20.57 -39.47 -16.61
C ARG A 420 -21.06 -39.25 -18.02
N LYS A 421 -21.60 -38.07 -18.33
CA LYS A 421 -21.99 -37.64 -19.69
C LYS A 421 -20.71 -37.21 -20.43
N ALA A 422 -20.09 -38.14 -21.14
CA ALA A 422 -18.85 -37.90 -21.87
C ALA A 422 -18.95 -36.72 -22.84
N ASP A 423 -20.05 -36.64 -23.62
CA ASP A 423 -20.28 -35.57 -24.59
C ASP A 423 -20.34 -34.17 -23.92
N SER A 424 -21.01 -34.07 -22.76
CA SER A 424 -21.07 -32.82 -22.00
C SER A 424 -19.70 -32.40 -21.44
N ILE A 425 -18.91 -33.37 -21.03
CA ILE A 425 -17.55 -33.14 -20.54
C ILE A 425 -16.64 -32.71 -21.70
N HIS A 426 -16.67 -33.40 -22.83
CA HIS A 426 -15.91 -33.07 -24.03
C HIS A 426 -16.25 -31.70 -24.58
N ALA A 427 -17.54 -31.37 -24.69
CA ALA A 427 -18.03 -30.06 -25.15
C ALA A 427 -17.53 -28.90 -24.25
N GLU A 428 -17.47 -29.14 -22.92
CA GLU A 428 -16.89 -28.14 -22.01
C GLU A 428 -15.34 -28.09 -22.11
N ALA A 429 -14.69 -29.23 -22.23
CA ALA A 429 -13.24 -29.33 -22.36
C ALA A 429 -12.70 -28.65 -23.63
N ALA A 430 -13.46 -28.69 -24.72
CA ALA A 430 -13.08 -28.01 -25.96
C ALA A 430 -12.97 -26.49 -25.81
N LEU A 431 -13.62 -25.89 -24.78
CA LEU A 431 -13.55 -24.46 -24.47
C LEU A 431 -12.55 -24.13 -23.38
N ASP A 432 -11.85 -25.11 -22.83
CA ASP A 432 -10.85 -24.86 -21.80
C ASP A 432 -9.70 -24.00 -22.32
N GLY A 433 -9.35 -22.98 -21.51
CA GLY A 433 -8.31 -22.03 -21.89
C GLY A 433 -8.71 -20.99 -22.91
N ILE A 434 -9.90 -21.10 -23.51
CA ILE A 434 -10.42 -20.11 -24.45
C ILE A 434 -11.08 -18.96 -23.67
N TYR A 435 -10.74 -17.73 -24.05
CA TYR A 435 -11.46 -16.52 -23.69
C TYR A 435 -11.42 -15.55 -24.88
N ILE A 436 -12.42 -14.72 -25.01
CA ILE A 436 -12.52 -13.75 -26.10
C ILE A 436 -12.67 -12.35 -25.51
N VAL A 437 -11.73 -11.48 -25.83
CA VAL A 437 -11.81 -10.05 -25.57
C VAL A 437 -12.59 -9.41 -26.71
N ARG A 438 -13.54 -8.53 -26.38
CA ARG A 438 -14.31 -7.74 -27.33
C ARG A 438 -14.04 -6.27 -27.12
N THR A 439 -13.92 -5.50 -28.20
CA THR A 439 -13.61 -4.08 -28.15
C THR A 439 -14.21 -3.31 -29.33
N SER A 440 -14.49 -2.02 -29.10
CA SER A 440 -14.81 -1.06 -30.16
C SER A 440 -13.58 -0.41 -30.79
N VAL A 441 -12.38 -0.61 -30.20
CA VAL A 441 -11.15 0.06 -30.64
C VAL A 441 -10.65 -0.60 -31.92
N GLY A 442 -10.37 0.20 -32.96
CA GLY A 442 -9.87 -0.27 -34.25
C GLY A 442 -8.47 -0.89 -34.17
N ALA A 443 -8.13 -1.72 -35.14
CA ALA A 443 -6.83 -2.41 -35.19
C ALA A 443 -5.68 -1.42 -35.41
N GLU A 444 -5.93 -0.32 -36.08
CA GLU A 444 -5.00 0.77 -36.34
C GLU A 444 -4.62 1.55 -35.06
N GLN A 445 -5.53 1.59 -34.08
CA GLN A 445 -5.28 2.26 -32.78
C GLN A 445 -4.66 1.31 -31.75
N MET A 446 -5.05 0.04 -31.80
CA MET A 446 -4.60 -0.95 -30.82
C MET A 446 -4.54 -2.35 -31.43
N ASP A 447 -3.35 -2.96 -31.49
CA ASP A 447 -3.19 -4.34 -31.95
C ASP A 447 -3.87 -5.35 -31.01
N SER A 448 -4.08 -6.57 -31.50
CA SER A 448 -4.75 -7.64 -30.74
C SER A 448 -4.03 -7.99 -29.43
N ALA A 449 -2.70 -8.00 -29.44
CA ALA A 449 -1.90 -8.29 -28.26
C ALA A 449 -2.05 -7.18 -27.19
N SER A 450 -2.04 -5.90 -27.60
CA SER A 450 -2.27 -4.76 -26.72
C SER A 450 -3.69 -4.71 -26.15
N CYS A 451 -4.69 -5.09 -26.96
CA CYS A 451 -6.07 -5.21 -26.52
C CYS A 451 -6.21 -6.24 -25.37
N VAL A 452 -5.59 -7.41 -25.52
CA VAL A 452 -5.58 -8.44 -24.48
C VAL A 452 -4.81 -8.00 -23.25
N ARG A 453 -3.66 -7.34 -23.41
CA ARG A 453 -2.89 -6.77 -22.27
C ARG A 453 -3.71 -5.73 -21.51
N SER A 454 -4.43 -4.87 -22.24
CA SER A 454 -5.31 -3.85 -21.65
C SER A 454 -6.45 -4.49 -20.84
N TYR A 455 -7.08 -5.54 -21.36
CA TYR A 455 -8.07 -6.28 -20.58
C TYR A 455 -7.47 -6.92 -19.31
N LYS A 456 -6.29 -7.54 -19.44
CA LYS A 456 -5.60 -8.15 -18.29
C LYS A 456 -5.11 -7.14 -17.24
N SER A 457 -5.00 -5.85 -17.60
CA SER A 457 -4.63 -4.79 -16.64
C SER A 457 -5.69 -4.57 -15.54
N LEU A 458 -6.94 -5.09 -15.71
CA LEU A 458 -7.93 -5.14 -14.62
C LEU A 458 -7.39 -5.79 -13.33
N ALA A 459 -6.43 -6.69 -13.44
CA ALA A 459 -5.73 -7.25 -12.28
C ALA A 459 -5.05 -6.18 -11.40
N GLN A 460 -4.79 -4.97 -11.93
CA GLN A 460 -4.27 -3.84 -11.15
C GLN A 460 -5.36 -3.28 -10.22
N VAL A 461 -6.61 -3.15 -10.71
CA VAL A 461 -7.74 -2.71 -9.88
C VAL A 461 -8.07 -3.74 -8.81
N GLU A 462 -8.02 -5.04 -9.14
CA GLU A 462 -8.17 -6.12 -8.15
C GLU A 462 -7.10 -6.03 -7.05
N ARG A 463 -5.87 -5.68 -7.42
CA ARG A 463 -4.78 -5.45 -6.47
C ARG A 463 -5.06 -4.24 -5.59
N ALA A 464 -5.57 -3.14 -6.16
CA ALA A 464 -6.00 -1.96 -5.42
C ALA A 464 -7.05 -2.32 -4.36
N PHE A 465 -8.09 -3.07 -4.74
CA PHE A 465 -9.09 -3.53 -3.80
C PHE A 465 -8.52 -4.43 -2.70
N ARG A 466 -7.56 -5.30 -3.03
CA ARG A 466 -6.91 -6.18 -2.03
C ARG A 466 -6.15 -5.37 -0.99
N SER A 467 -5.37 -4.36 -1.41
CA SER A 467 -4.67 -3.45 -0.51
C SER A 467 -5.65 -2.66 0.35
N MET A 468 -6.65 -2.03 -0.27
CA MET A 468 -7.66 -1.25 0.45
C MET A 468 -8.43 -2.08 1.48
N LYS A 469 -8.83 -3.32 1.14
CA LYS A 469 -9.77 -4.13 1.96
C LYS A 469 -9.13 -4.78 3.17
N THR A 470 -7.96 -5.40 3.01
CA THR A 470 -7.44 -6.37 3.99
C THR A 470 -5.97 -6.28 4.30
N MET A 471 -5.14 -6.07 3.29
CA MET A 471 -3.71 -6.22 3.47
C MET A 471 -3.11 -5.00 4.17
N ASP A 472 -3.42 -3.80 3.68
CA ASP A 472 -2.72 -2.60 4.13
C ASP A 472 -3.66 -1.61 4.83
N LEU A 473 -4.79 -1.25 4.19
CA LEU A 473 -5.61 -0.12 4.65
C LEU A 473 -6.87 -0.50 5.45
N LYS A 474 -7.21 -1.77 5.54
CA LYS A 474 -8.31 -2.31 6.35
C LYS A 474 -9.63 -1.51 6.25
N VAL A 475 -10.14 -1.27 5.03
CA VAL A 475 -11.45 -0.63 4.82
C VAL A 475 -12.55 -1.35 5.59
N ARG A 476 -12.48 -2.67 5.66
CA ARG A 476 -13.45 -3.53 6.35
C ARG A 476 -12.92 -4.09 7.67
N PRO A 477 -13.81 -4.36 8.65
CA PRO A 477 -15.27 -4.14 8.61
C PRO A 477 -15.63 -2.66 8.64
N ILE A 478 -16.79 -2.31 8.03
CA ILE A 478 -17.33 -0.95 8.06
C ILE A 478 -18.32 -0.85 9.22
N HIS A 479 -18.12 0.14 10.10
CA HIS A 479 -18.90 0.34 11.31
C HIS A 479 -19.71 1.65 11.32
N HIS A 480 -19.55 2.52 10.32
CA HIS A 480 -20.19 3.83 10.30
C HIS A 480 -21.71 3.72 10.07
N ARG A 481 -22.51 4.41 10.87
CA ARG A 481 -23.97 4.35 10.82
C ARG A 481 -24.59 5.23 9.74
N LEU A 482 -23.98 6.39 9.48
CA LEU A 482 -24.47 7.37 8.50
C LEU A 482 -23.92 7.04 7.11
N GLU A 483 -24.76 7.18 6.09
CA GLU A 483 -24.38 7.01 4.69
C GLU A 483 -23.21 7.93 4.29
N SER A 484 -23.28 9.23 4.65
CA SER A 484 -22.21 10.20 4.38
C SER A 484 -20.87 9.74 4.94
N ARG A 485 -20.85 9.23 6.16
CA ARG A 485 -19.60 8.75 6.80
C ARG A 485 -19.08 7.46 6.20
N VAL A 486 -19.94 6.57 5.70
CA VAL A 486 -19.51 5.39 4.92
C VAL A 486 -18.85 5.85 3.63
N ARG A 487 -19.45 6.79 2.89
CA ARG A 487 -18.90 7.36 1.66
C ARG A 487 -17.55 8.05 1.93
N ALA A 488 -17.48 8.91 2.95
CA ALA A 488 -16.26 9.59 3.35
C ALA A 488 -15.16 8.60 3.77
N HIS A 489 -15.50 7.54 4.50
CA HIS A 489 -14.55 6.50 4.92
C HIS A 489 -13.93 5.77 3.72
N ILE A 490 -14.74 5.34 2.76
CA ILE A 490 -14.26 4.65 1.56
C ILE A 490 -13.42 5.61 0.71
N PHE A 491 -13.83 6.87 0.60
CA PHE A 491 -13.07 7.89 -0.11
C PHE A 491 -11.73 8.19 0.57
N LEU A 492 -11.69 8.33 1.88
CA LEU A 492 -10.45 8.47 2.67
C LEU A 492 -9.49 7.30 2.43
N CYS A 493 -10.02 6.08 2.40
CA CYS A 493 -9.22 4.89 2.13
C CYS A 493 -8.69 4.86 0.68
N MET A 494 -9.46 5.37 -0.29
CA MET A 494 -8.96 5.54 -1.67
C MET A 494 -7.81 6.55 -1.72
N LEU A 495 -7.91 7.68 -1.00
CA LEU A 495 -6.82 8.68 -0.93
C LEU A 495 -5.58 8.12 -0.22
N ALA A 496 -5.77 7.32 0.82
CA ALA A 496 -4.66 6.61 1.46
C ALA A 496 -3.99 5.62 0.49
N TYR A 497 -4.80 4.88 -0.29
CA TYR A 497 -4.27 3.99 -1.33
C TYR A 497 -3.55 4.77 -2.44
N TYR A 498 -4.02 5.95 -2.82
CA TYR A 498 -3.33 6.82 -3.77
C TYR A 498 -1.91 7.15 -3.32
N VAL A 499 -1.72 7.56 -2.07
CA VAL A 499 -0.39 7.84 -1.51
C VAL A 499 0.45 6.56 -1.42
N GLU A 500 -0.10 5.48 -0.86
CA GLU A 500 0.55 4.17 -0.77
C GLU A 500 0.99 3.65 -2.15
N TRP A 501 0.16 3.80 -3.18
CA TRP A 501 0.48 3.39 -4.54
C TRP A 501 1.74 4.08 -5.04
N HIS A 502 1.86 5.40 -4.88
CA HIS A 502 3.04 6.17 -5.28
C HIS A 502 4.28 5.78 -4.48
N MET A 503 4.16 5.59 -3.18
CA MET A 503 5.25 5.11 -2.34
C MET A 503 5.72 3.72 -2.77
N ARG A 504 4.80 2.80 -3.09
CA ARG A 504 5.13 1.46 -3.62
C ARG A 504 5.82 1.52 -4.98
N GLN A 505 5.47 2.48 -5.84
CA GLN A 505 6.18 2.69 -7.10
C GLN A 505 7.61 3.18 -6.83
N ALA A 506 7.80 4.15 -5.94
CA ALA A 506 9.10 4.68 -5.56
C ALA A 506 9.99 3.60 -4.92
N TRP A 507 9.44 2.78 -4.04
CA TRP A 507 10.17 1.73 -3.29
C TRP A 507 10.32 0.41 -4.03
N ARG A 508 9.94 0.31 -5.28
CA ARG A 508 9.93 -0.93 -6.07
C ARG A 508 11.28 -1.66 -6.06
N GLU A 509 12.37 -0.92 -6.08
CA GLU A 509 13.72 -1.49 -6.04
C GLU A 509 14.08 -2.12 -4.68
N LEU A 510 13.52 -1.62 -3.57
CA LEU A 510 13.73 -2.15 -2.22
C LEU A 510 12.79 -3.30 -1.87
N MET A 511 11.73 -3.50 -2.65
CA MET A 511 10.65 -4.44 -2.36
C MET A 511 10.76 -5.70 -3.21
N PHE A 512 9.99 -6.75 -2.82
CA PHE A 512 9.73 -7.94 -3.64
C PHE A 512 8.95 -7.63 -4.93
N ALA A 513 9.05 -6.42 -5.44
CA ALA A 513 8.39 -5.99 -6.65
C ALA A 513 9.28 -6.19 -7.87
N ASP A 514 8.64 -6.45 -9.01
CA ASP A 514 9.32 -6.53 -10.30
C ASP A 514 9.75 -5.12 -10.75
N THR A 515 11.02 -4.95 -11.05
CA THR A 515 11.61 -3.69 -11.53
C THR A 515 11.61 -3.55 -13.04
N GLU A 516 11.47 -4.66 -13.78
CA GLU A 516 11.51 -4.69 -15.26
C GLU A 516 10.13 -4.39 -15.86
N GLN A 517 9.70 -3.12 -15.76
CA GLN A 517 8.35 -2.72 -16.21
C GLN A 517 8.23 -2.68 -17.74
N GLN A 518 9.29 -2.34 -18.45
CA GLN A 518 9.29 -2.26 -19.91
C GLN A 518 9.06 -3.63 -20.56
N ALA A 519 9.62 -4.70 -20.01
CA ALA A 519 9.40 -6.06 -20.46
C ALA A 519 7.92 -6.50 -20.40
N LYS A 520 7.12 -5.86 -19.56
CA LYS A 520 5.67 -6.13 -19.47
C LYS A 520 4.90 -5.62 -20.69
N ALA A 521 5.37 -4.56 -21.33
CA ALA A 521 4.70 -3.96 -22.49
C ALA A 521 4.81 -4.86 -23.74
N THR A 522 5.88 -5.64 -23.86
CA THR A 522 6.14 -6.53 -25.02
C THR A 522 5.82 -7.99 -24.76
N ARG A 523 5.44 -8.33 -23.52
CA ARG A 523 5.15 -9.69 -23.09
C ARG A 523 4.03 -10.33 -23.89
N ASP A 524 4.15 -11.65 -24.13
CA ASP A 524 3.07 -12.48 -24.66
C ASP A 524 1.80 -12.29 -23.80
N PRO A 525 0.69 -11.79 -24.37
CA PRO A 525 -0.50 -11.49 -23.62
C PRO A 525 -1.26 -12.74 -23.17
N VAL A 526 -1.03 -13.90 -23.79
CA VAL A 526 -1.74 -15.16 -23.50
C VAL A 526 -0.96 -16.04 -22.55
N ALA A 527 0.37 -16.10 -22.69
CA ALA A 527 1.22 -16.92 -21.84
C ALA A 527 1.05 -16.61 -20.33
N PRO A 528 1.26 -17.60 -19.46
CA PRO A 528 1.28 -17.37 -18.02
C PRO A 528 2.27 -16.27 -17.62
N ALA A 529 1.88 -15.48 -16.63
CA ALA A 529 2.74 -14.44 -16.13
C ALA A 529 4.00 -15.02 -15.46
N GLN A 530 5.17 -14.83 -16.08
CA GLN A 530 6.46 -15.19 -15.49
C GLN A 530 7.05 -13.97 -14.74
N ARG A 531 7.73 -14.23 -13.65
CA ARG A 531 8.52 -13.21 -12.96
C ARG A 531 9.75 -12.91 -13.79
N SER A 532 10.19 -11.64 -13.81
CA SER A 532 11.51 -11.30 -14.36
C SER A 532 12.63 -11.95 -13.54
N GLU A 533 13.84 -12.02 -14.09
CA GLU A 533 15.01 -12.56 -13.39
C GLU A 533 15.26 -11.85 -12.06
N SER A 534 15.14 -10.52 -12.04
CA SER A 534 15.24 -9.71 -10.83
C SER A 534 14.17 -10.09 -9.79
N ALA A 535 12.93 -10.28 -10.21
CA ALA A 535 11.85 -10.68 -9.31
C ALA A 535 11.97 -12.14 -8.84
N GLN A 536 12.52 -13.03 -9.69
CA GLN A 536 12.83 -14.42 -9.32
C GLN A 536 13.96 -14.48 -8.29
N HIS A 537 15.04 -13.73 -8.52
CA HIS A 537 16.14 -13.61 -7.59
C HIS A 537 15.67 -13.15 -6.20
N LYS A 538 14.96 -12.02 -6.13
CA LYS A 538 14.42 -11.51 -4.87
C LYS A 538 13.51 -12.54 -4.16
N ALA A 539 12.69 -13.27 -4.90
CA ALA A 539 11.78 -14.27 -4.33
C ALA A 539 12.50 -15.52 -3.81
N GLY A 540 13.59 -15.94 -4.47
CA GLY A 540 14.36 -17.12 -4.10
C GLY A 540 15.38 -16.88 -2.99
N THR A 541 16.04 -15.72 -3.01
CA THR A 541 17.13 -15.38 -2.09
C THR A 541 16.71 -14.47 -0.93
N HIS A 542 15.57 -13.78 -1.04
CA HIS A 542 15.09 -12.75 -0.12
C HIS A 542 16.03 -11.54 0.01
N VAL A 543 16.97 -11.37 -0.92
CA VAL A 543 17.91 -10.24 -0.95
C VAL A 543 17.82 -9.47 -2.27
N LEU A 544 18.22 -8.21 -2.20
CA LEU A 544 18.39 -7.33 -3.35
C LEU A 544 19.73 -7.65 -4.07
N PRO A 545 19.94 -7.19 -5.30
CA PRO A 545 21.25 -7.31 -5.98
C PRO A 545 22.40 -6.66 -5.20
N SER A 546 22.12 -5.72 -4.30
CA SER A 546 23.08 -5.10 -3.40
C SER A 546 23.47 -5.96 -2.19
N GLY A 547 22.92 -7.17 -2.04
CA GLY A 547 23.11 -8.04 -0.87
C GLY A 547 22.28 -7.67 0.36
N ARG A 548 21.51 -6.58 0.32
CA ARG A 548 20.61 -6.17 1.41
C ARG A 548 19.30 -6.95 1.38
N PRO A 549 18.57 -7.09 2.51
CA PRO A 549 17.26 -7.72 2.54
C PRO A 549 16.28 -7.05 1.57
N ALA A 550 15.49 -7.85 0.86
CA ALA A 550 14.32 -7.39 0.13
C ALA A 550 13.13 -7.28 1.09
N HIS A 551 12.35 -6.21 0.97
CA HIS A 551 11.27 -5.92 1.91
C HIS A 551 9.88 -6.17 1.32
N SER A 552 8.93 -6.56 2.16
CA SER A 552 7.51 -6.32 1.94
C SER A 552 7.17 -4.87 2.33
N TRP A 553 5.95 -4.43 2.03
CA TRP A 553 5.46 -3.13 2.52
C TRP A 553 5.59 -3.00 4.04
N HIS A 554 5.06 -3.97 4.76
CA HIS A 554 5.07 -3.96 6.22
C HIS A 554 6.47 -4.00 6.82
N THR A 555 7.36 -4.83 6.26
CA THR A 555 8.74 -4.91 6.80
C THR A 555 9.53 -3.64 6.52
N LEU A 556 9.30 -2.95 5.39
CA LEU A 556 9.96 -1.67 5.11
C LEU A 556 9.41 -0.54 6.01
N MET A 557 8.09 -0.48 6.21
CA MET A 557 7.47 0.47 7.14
C MET A 557 7.94 0.23 8.58
N HIS A 558 8.08 -1.03 8.99
CA HIS A 558 8.62 -1.39 10.31
C HIS A 558 10.10 -1.00 10.44
N GLU A 559 10.92 -1.26 9.43
CA GLU A 559 12.33 -0.82 9.39
C GLU A 559 12.43 0.70 9.55
N LEU A 560 11.60 1.46 8.83
CA LEU A 560 11.55 2.92 8.97
C LEU A 560 11.08 3.36 10.36
N SER A 561 10.19 2.62 11.02
CA SER A 561 9.70 2.98 12.36
C SER A 561 10.78 2.93 13.44
N THR A 562 11.90 2.24 13.20
CA THR A 562 13.05 2.21 14.10
C THR A 562 13.86 3.52 14.11
N LEU A 563 13.65 4.40 13.12
CA LEU A 563 14.10 5.79 13.21
C LEU A 563 13.18 6.50 14.20
N VAL A 564 13.75 6.88 15.34
CA VAL A 564 13.01 7.52 16.44
C VAL A 564 13.45 8.96 16.64
N ARG A 565 12.52 9.78 17.09
CA ARG A 565 12.78 11.14 17.55
C ARG A 565 12.73 11.14 19.06
N ASN A 566 13.86 11.42 19.69
CA ASN A 566 14.03 11.49 21.12
C ASN A 566 13.81 12.91 21.61
N THR A 567 13.00 13.08 22.65
CA THR A 567 12.91 14.33 23.40
C THR A 567 13.89 14.22 24.57
N CYS A 568 14.84 15.13 24.62
CA CYS A 568 15.92 15.16 25.60
C CYS A 568 15.84 16.41 26.47
N ARG A 569 16.27 16.32 27.72
CA ARG A 569 16.43 17.46 28.62
C ARG A 569 17.73 17.33 29.44
N THR A 570 18.14 18.41 30.07
CA THR A 570 19.28 18.41 31.02
C THR A 570 18.93 17.57 32.24
N PRO A 571 19.82 16.67 32.70
CA PRO A 571 19.57 15.81 33.85
C PRO A 571 19.29 16.61 35.12
N GLY A 572 18.32 16.16 35.91
CA GLY A 572 17.92 16.84 37.15
C GLY A 572 17.22 18.19 36.98
N ALA A 573 16.94 18.58 35.76
CA ALA A 573 16.17 19.79 35.48
C ALA A 573 14.67 19.57 35.75
N ASP A 574 13.99 20.64 36.13
CA ASP A 574 12.54 20.64 36.39
C ASP A 574 11.74 20.19 35.16
N SER A 575 10.55 19.69 35.39
CA SER A 575 9.64 19.23 34.30
C SER A 575 9.31 20.34 33.29
N LEU A 576 9.45 21.59 33.66
CA LEU A 576 9.25 22.79 32.83
C LEU A 576 10.51 23.24 32.07
N ALA A 577 11.68 22.59 32.30
CA ALA A 577 12.91 22.97 31.64
C ALA A 577 12.82 22.78 30.11
N PRO A 578 13.55 23.61 29.35
CA PRO A 578 13.59 23.47 27.89
C PRO A 578 14.07 22.09 27.47
N THR A 579 13.36 21.52 26.47
CA THR A 579 13.72 20.26 25.84
C THR A 579 14.28 20.49 24.44
N PHE A 580 15.13 19.56 23.99
CA PHE A 580 15.59 19.54 22.60
C PHE A 580 15.34 18.15 21.98
N GLN A 581 15.36 18.07 20.65
CA GLN A 581 15.06 16.83 19.94
C GLN A 581 16.31 16.29 19.25
N VAL A 582 16.50 14.97 19.34
CA VAL A 582 17.56 14.22 18.65
C VAL A 582 16.94 13.07 17.91
N THR A 583 17.13 13.02 16.58
CA THR A 583 16.65 11.93 15.75
C THR A 583 17.77 10.91 15.51
N THR A 584 17.43 9.63 15.58
CA THR A 584 18.33 8.52 15.24
C THR A 584 18.84 8.69 13.80
N GLN A 585 20.12 8.42 13.57
CA GLN A 585 20.68 8.43 12.21
C GLN A 585 20.14 7.26 11.40
N ALA A 586 19.76 7.54 10.16
CA ALA A 586 19.25 6.54 9.23
C ALA A 586 20.37 5.56 8.82
N ASN A 587 20.08 4.28 8.84
CA ASN A 587 20.94 3.29 8.19
C ASN A 587 20.81 3.38 6.64
N PRO A 588 21.71 2.73 5.88
CA PRO A 588 21.71 2.88 4.42
C PRO A 588 20.41 2.43 3.71
N THR A 589 19.63 1.51 4.29
CA THR A 589 18.34 1.09 3.74
C THR A 589 17.26 2.14 4.02
N GLN A 590 17.22 2.65 5.24
CA GLN A 590 16.30 3.71 5.65
C GLN A 590 16.57 5.01 4.87
N GLN A 591 17.84 5.41 4.75
CA GLN A 591 18.21 6.59 3.96
C GLN A 591 17.77 6.45 2.51
N LYS A 592 18.07 5.31 1.87
CA LYS A 592 17.64 5.05 0.49
C LYS A 592 16.12 5.09 0.34
N ALA A 593 15.37 4.55 1.31
CA ALA A 593 13.90 4.61 1.28
C ALA A 593 13.39 6.05 1.37
N LEU A 594 13.97 6.88 2.23
CA LEU A 594 13.62 8.30 2.35
C LEU A 594 13.98 9.09 1.08
N ASP A 595 15.15 8.83 0.49
CA ASP A 595 15.59 9.46 -0.76
C ASP A 595 14.62 9.14 -1.93
N LEU A 596 14.22 7.88 -2.06
CA LEU A 596 13.29 7.43 -3.11
C LEU A 596 11.91 8.09 -2.97
N VAL A 597 11.40 8.21 -1.76
CA VAL A 597 10.12 8.91 -1.52
C VAL A 597 10.25 10.40 -1.82
N ASN A 598 11.35 11.01 -1.46
CA ASN A 598 11.62 12.42 -1.76
C ASN A 598 11.79 12.68 -3.26
N ALA A 599 12.16 11.68 -4.05
CA ALA A 599 12.27 11.76 -5.50
C ALA A 599 10.92 11.56 -6.22
N ILE A 600 9.80 11.33 -5.53
CA ILE A 600 8.48 11.21 -6.16
C ILE A 600 8.17 12.47 -6.95
N SER A 601 7.84 12.30 -8.23
CA SER A 601 7.35 13.33 -9.15
C SER A 601 6.04 12.86 -9.80
N LEU A 602 5.15 13.81 -10.09
CA LEU A 602 3.87 13.59 -10.79
C LEU A 602 4.04 13.86 -12.28
#